data_b273d7272de4a736ae47f0252041392b
#
_entry.id   b273d7272de4a736ae47f0252041392b
#
_cell.length_a   1.000
_cell.length_b   1.000
_cell.length_c   1.000
_cell.angle_alpha   90.00
_cell.angle_beta   90.00
_cell.angle_gamma   90.00
#
_symmetry.space_group_name_H-M   'P 1'
#
loop_
_entity.id
_entity.type
_entity.pdbx_description
1 polymer ?
#
loop_
_entity_poly.entity_id
_entity_poly.type
_entity_poly.pdbx_seq_one_letter_code
_entity_poly.pdbx_strand_id
1 'polypeptide(L)'
;MDMPKPNPTILARKSQLLDRLASFLPREALIHDPSETRAYECDGLTAYKCPPLAVVLPASTAEVSETLRICNDMGVPVVPRGAGTSLAGGALPTEDSVIIGVARMTEVLETDYDNRFIRVQTGRTNLSVTGAVEEDGFFYAPDPSSQLACAIAGNIAMNSGGAHCLKYGVTTNNLMGVTMVLMDGTVTEIGGAHLDAEGLDLLGLICGSEGQLGIVTEATLRILHKPEGARPVLIGYDSSEIAGQCVSDIIKAGVLPVAIEFMDRPCIRATEAFAGAGYPDCEALLIVEVEGSDAEIDEQLETIMDIARKHDPVELRQSSSEDESKRIWLGRKSAFGAMGKINDYMCLDGTIPVNELPYVLKRIGEMSKEYGLDVANVFHAGDGNMHPLILFDANKEGDLELCEELGAEILKLCVEVGGCLTGEHGVGIEKRDLMLHQYDPPDLEIQMAVKDVFDPKWLLNPAKVFPLASSDTRRIAAE
;
A
#
# COMPACT_ATOMS: atom_id res chain seq x y z
N MET A 1 9.01 -18.05 1.18
CA MET A 1 7.58 -18.04 1.61
C MET A 1 6.81 -19.17 0.95
N ASP A 2 5.97 -19.92 1.68
CA ASP A 2 5.23 -21.07 1.16
C ASP A 2 3.90 -20.67 0.52
N MET A 3 3.55 -21.32 -0.60
CA MET A 3 2.26 -21.20 -1.25
C MET A 3 1.51 -22.53 -1.17
N PRO A 4 0.16 -22.52 -1.07
CA PRO A 4 -0.63 -23.75 -1.03
C PRO A 4 -0.50 -24.52 -2.35
N LYS A 5 -0.55 -25.85 -2.27
CA LYS A 5 -0.60 -26.68 -3.46
C LYS A 5 -1.97 -26.54 -4.14
N PRO A 6 -2.02 -26.52 -5.49
CA PRO A 6 -3.28 -26.38 -6.21
C PRO A 6 -4.19 -27.59 -5.97
N ASN A 7 -5.51 -27.36 -5.93
CA ASN A 7 -6.51 -28.42 -5.81
C ASN A 7 -6.70 -29.15 -7.17
N PRO A 8 -6.33 -30.45 -7.28
CA PRO A 8 -6.42 -31.19 -8.55
C PRO A 8 -7.86 -31.28 -9.09
N THR A 9 -8.87 -31.27 -8.20
CA THR A 9 -10.27 -31.30 -8.59
C THR A 9 -10.69 -30.02 -9.32
N ILE A 10 -10.18 -28.88 -8.91
CA ILE A 10 -10.43 -27.60 -9.59
C ILE A 10 -9.75 -27.61 -10.95
N LEU A 11 -8.48 -28.00 -11.01
CA LEU A 11 -7.72 -28.07 -12.27
C LEU A 11 -8.39 -28.98 -13.30
N ALA A 12 -8.92 -30.13 -12.87
CA ALA A 12 -9.63 -31.06 -13.74
C ALA A 12 -10.94 -30.48 -14.34
N ARG A 13 -11.53 -29.46 -13.69
CA ARG A 13 -12.76 -28.78 -14.14
C ARG A 13 -12.51 -27.47 -14.87
N LYS A 14 -11.24 -27.13 -15.21
CA LYS A 14 -10.87 -25.88 -15.89
C LYS A 14 -11.73 -25.59 -17.13
N SER A 15 -11.93 -26.58 -18.02
CA SER A 15 -12.74 -26.41 -19.24
C SER A 15 -14.18 -26.01 -18.91
N GLN A 16 -14.80 -26.70 -17.96
CA GLN A 16 -16.17 -26.39 -17.53
C GLN A 16 -16.28 -24.96 -16.94
N LEU A 17 -15.30 -24.53 -16.16
CA LEU A 17 -15.24 -23.17 -15.64
C LEU A 17 -15.15 -22.14 -16.77
N LEU A 18 -14.24 -22.35 -17.72
CA LEU A 18 -14.05 -21.44 -18.86
C LEU A 18 -15.31 -21.36 -19.74
N ASP A 19 -16.00 -22.48 -20.00
CA ASP A 19 -17.25 -22.48 -20.75
C ASP A 19 -18.34 -21.65 -20.05
N ARG A 20 -18.47 -21.78 -18.73
CA ARG A 20 -19.42 -20.95 -17.93
C ARG A 20 -19.06 -19.47 -17.99
N LEU A 21 -17.80 -19.11 -17.81
CA LEU A 21 -17.34 -17.70 -17.87
C LEU A 21 -17.53 -17.12 -19.27
N ALA A 22 -17.20 -17.88 -20.34
CA ALA A 22 -17.36 -17.45 -21.72
C ALA A 22 -18.84 -17.30 -22.15
N SER A 23 -19.81 -17.83 -21.39
CA SER A 23 -21.22 -17.72 -21.73
C SER A 23 -21.79 -16.29 -21.57
N PHE A 24 -21.13 -15.44 -20.79
CA PHE A 24 -21.57 -14.04 -20.54
C PHE A 24 -20.47 -13.00 -20.72
N LEU A 25 -19.20 -13.39 -20.61
CA LEU A 25 -18.07 -12.47 -20.80
C LEU A 25 -17.67 -12.35 -22.27
N PRO A 26 -17.34 -11.16 -22.76
CA PRO A 26 -16.71 -11.01 -24.08
C PRO A 26 -15.32 -11.66 -24.08
N ARG A 27 -14.87 -12.07 -25.27
CA ARG A 27 -13.60 -12.82 -25.43
C ARG A 27 -12.39 -12.11 -24.81
N GLU A 28 -12.32 -10.79 -24.97
CA GLU A 28 -11.22 -9.96 -24.45
C GLU A 28 -11.23 -9.80 -22.92
N ALA A 29 -12.33 -10.18 -22.26
CA ALA A 29 -12.44 -10.13 -20.81
C ALA A 29 -12.07 -11.47 -20.13
N LEU A 30 -11.84 -12.55 -20.89
CA LEU A 30 -11.47 -13.86 -20.36
C LEU A 30 -10.13 -14.32 -20.94
N ILE A 31 -9.07 -14.22 -20.15
CA ILE A 31 -7.71 -14.60 -20.51
C ILE A 31 -7.39 -15.95 -19.85
N HIS A 32 -7.01 -16.93 -20.65
CA HIS A 32 -6.71 -18.28 -20.14
C HIS A 32 -5.56 -18.99 -20.89
N ASP A 33 -4.99 -18.34 -21.91
CA ASP A 33 -3.78 -18.82 -22.57
C ASP A 33 -2.58 -18.63 -21.60
N PRO A 34 -1.74 -19.67 -21.40
CA PRO A 34 -0.58 -19.58 -20.50
C PRO A 34 0.40 -18.46 -20.84
N SER A 35 0.53 -18.09 -22.12
CA SER A 35 1.41 -16.99 -22.52
C SER A 35 0.85 -15.62 -22.12
N GLU A 36 -0.48 -15.46 -22.08
CA GLU A 36 -1.16 -14.22 -21.70
C GLU A 36 -1.35 -14.10 -20.18
N THR A 37 -1.69 -15.20 -19.49
CA THR A 37 -1.85 -15.23 -18.02
C THR A 37 -0.54 -14.93 -17.30
N ARG A 38 0.61 -15.13 -17.95
CA ARG A 38 1.93 -14.80 -17.43
C ARG A 38 2.08 -13.33 -17.02
N ALA A 39 1.35 -12.39 -17.64
CA ALA A 39 1.34 -10.99 -17.25
C ALA A 39 0.71 -10.75 -15.85
N TYR A 40 0.08 -11.76 -15.29
CA TYR A 40 -0.62 -11.71 -14.01
C TYR A 40 -0.03 -12.65 -12.95
N GLU A 41 1.11 -13.31 -13.23
CA GLU A 41 1.74 -14.29 -12.35
C GLU A 41 2.39 -13.72 -11.10
N CYS A 42 2.53 -12.38 -11.02
CA CYS A 42 3.09 -11.66 -9.86
C CYS A 42 2.40 -10.30 -9.68
N ASP A 43 2.69 -9.64 -8.60
CA ASP A 43 2.42 -8.22 -8.37
C ASP A 43 3.75 -7.43 -8.20
N GLY A 44 3.79 -6.36 -7.40
CA GLY A 44 5.00 -5.59 -7.13
C GLY A 44 6.05 -6.34 -6.30
N LEU A 45 5.68 -7.40 -5.59
CA LEU A 45 6.61 -8.32 -4.93
C LEU A 45 7.10 -9.36 -5.95
N THR A 46 7.98 -8.93 -6.84
CA THR A 46 8.41 -9.68 -8.05
C THR A 46 9.25 -10.93 -7.77
N ALA A 47 9.71 -11.12 -6.53
CA ALA A 47 10.45 -12.31 -6.10
C ALA A 47 9.59 -13.60 -6.18
N TYR A 48 8.26 -13.47 -6.13
CA TYR A 48 7.33 -14.58 -6.16
C TYR A 48 6.45 -14.56 -7.41
N LYS A 49 6.29 -15.74 -8.02
CA LYS A 49 5.50 -15.92 -9.24
C LYS A 49 4.66 -17.17 -9.14
N CYS A 50 3.38 -17.05 -9.49
CA CYS A 50 2.45 -18.16 -9.57
C CYS A 50 1.44 -17.89 -10.69
N PRO A 51 1.37 -18.73 -11.73
CA PRO A 51 0.42 -18.50 -12.83
C PRO A 51 -1.02 -18.79 -12.36
N PRO A 52 -2.01 -17.92 -12.66
CA PRO A 52 -3.42 -18.19 -12.35
C PRO A 52 -4.04 -19.21 -13.32
N LEU A 53 -5.15 -19.82 -12.90
CA LEU A 53 -5.96 -20.68 -13.73
C LEU A 53 -6.56 -19.94 -14.93
N ALA A 54 -7.06 -18.71 -14.70
CA ALA A 54 -7.57 -17.77 -15.67
C ALA A 54 -7.60 -16.36 -15.09
N VAL A 55 -7.76 -15.36 -15.95
CA VAL A 55 -7.96 -13.95 -15.58
C VAL A 55 -9.25 -13.45 -16.20
N VAL A 56 -10.10 -12.82 -15.40
CA VAL A 56 -11.32 -12.14 -15.81
C VAL A 56 -11.14 -10.64 -15.63
N LEU A 57 -11.43 -9.88 -16.67
CA LEU A 57 -11.38 -8.41 -16.69
C LEU A 57 -12.79 -7.85 -16.92
N PRO A 58 -13.64 -7.79 -15.88
CA PRO A 58 -15.00 -7.31 -15.99
C PRO A 58 -15.06 -5.81 -16.29
N ALA A 59 -16.11 -5.36 -16.96
CA ALA A 59 -16.40 -3.96 -17.23
C ALA A 59 -17.53 -3.39 -16.35
N SER A 60 -18.18 -4.23 -15.52
CA SER A 60 -19.29 -3.83 -14.68
C SER A 60 -19.39 -4.65 -13.40
N THR A 61 -20.06 -4.08 -12.39
CA THR A 61 -20.42 -4.78 -11.14
C THR A 61 -21.21 -6.07 -11.41
N ALA A 62 -22.07 -6.10 -12.43
CA ALA A 62 -22.83 -7.28 -12.80
C ALA A 62 -21.94 -8.41 -13.31
N GLU A 63 -20.92 -8.11 -14.12
CA GLU A 63 -19.94 -9.11 -14.59
C GLU A 63 -19.08 -9.65 -13.43
N VAL A 64 -18.69 -8.80 -12.45
CA VAL A 64 -18.02 -9.24 -11.22
C VAL A 64 -18.91 -10.20 -10.45
N SER A 65 -20.19 -9.82 -10.23
CA SER A 65 -21.18 -10.63 -9.49
C SER A 65 -21.37 -12.02 -10.10
N GLU A 66 -21.59 -12.09 -11.40
CA GLU A 66 -21.77 -13.37 -12.09
C GLU A 66 -20.50 -14.23 -12.07
N THR A 67 -19.32 -13.62 -12.21
CA THR A 67 -18.02 -14.32 -12.11
C THR A 67 -17.84 -14.93 -10.73
N LEU A 68 -18.07 -14.16 -9.66
CA LEU A 68 -17.97 -14.64 -8.27
C LEU A 68 -18.98 -15.77 -8.00
N ARG A 69 -20.23 -15.61 -8.45
CA ARG A 69 -21.26 -16.64 -8.30
C ARG A 69 -20.83 -17.96 -8.95
N ILE A 70 -20.28 -17.92 -10.16
CA ILE A 70 -19.78 -19.12 -10.86
C ILE A 70 -18.62 -19.76 -10.09
N CYS A 71 -17.65 -18.95 -9.63
CA CYS A 71 -16.51 -19.44 -8.85
C CYS A 71 -16.97 -20.04 -7.51
N ASN A 72 -17.90 -19.39 -6.81
CA ASN A 72 -18.47 -19.88 -5.56
C ASN A 72 -19.22 -21.22 -5.73
N ASP A 73 -20.04 -21.34 -6.80
CA ASP A 73 -20.76 -22.60 -7.13
C ASP A 73 -19.78 -23.75 -7.39
N MET A 74 -18.66 -23.46 -8.02
CA MET A 74 -17.67 -24.46 -8.40
C MET A 74 -16.57 -24.67 -7.35
N GLY A 75 -16.56 -23.91 -6.25
CA GLY A 75 -15.52 -23.95 -5.22
C GLY A 75 -14.16 -23.49 -5.74
N VAL A 76 -14.12 -22.56 -6.69
CA VAL A 76 -12.88 -22.04 -7.29
C VAL A 76 -12.42 -20.79 -6.55
N PRO A 77 -11.18 -20.75 -6.04
CA PRO A 77 -10.64 -19.58 -5.39
C PRO A 77 -10.53 -18.37 -6.34
N VAL A 78 -10.69 -17.17 -5.78
CA VAL A 78 -10.62 -15.91 -6.52
C VAL A 78 -9.59 -14.98 -5.88
N VAL A 79 -8.74 -14.39 -6.71
CA VAL A 79 -7.79 -13.35 -6.29
C VAL A 79 -8.23 -12.01 -6.90
N PRO A 80 -8.70 -11.05 -6.08
CA PRO A 80 -8.98 -9.70 -6.54
C PRO A 80 -7.71 -8.99 -6.97
N ARG A 81 -7.79 -8.20 -8.06
CA ARG A 81 -6.64 -7.43 -8.53
C ARG A 81 -7.06 -6.04 -9.00
N GLY A 82 -6.48 -5.01 -8.40
CA GLY A 82 -6.46 -3.66 -8.96
C GLY A 82 -5.45 -3.56 -10.11
N ALA A 83 -4.42 -2.78 -9.94
CA ALA A 83 -3.31 -2.67 -10.91
C ALA A 83 -2.17 -3.68 -10.68
N GLY A 84 -2.13 -4.37 -9.55
CA GLY A 84 -1.07 -5.31 -9.20
C GLY A 84 0.22 -4.63 -8.74
N THR A 85 0.13 -3.48 -8.11
CA THR A 85 1.26 -2.71 -7.57
C THR A 85 1.59 -3.04 -6.11
N SER A 86 0.88 -3.99 -5.48
CA SER A 86 1.13 -4.43 -4.10
C SER A 86 2.56 -4.92 -3.91
N LEU A 87 3.21 -4.49 -2.84
CA LEU A 87 4.58 -4.90 -2.47
C LEU A 87 4.60 -6.07 -1.47
N ALA A 88 3.43 -6.50 -0.98
CA ALA A 88 3.30 -7.58 -0.01
C ALA A 88 2.79 -8.92 -0.62
N GLY A 89 2.67 -9.01 -1.93
CA GLY A 89 2.11 -10.20 -2.59
C GLY A 89 0.59 -10.31 -2.46
N GLY A 90 -0.11 -9.18 -2.19
CA GLY A 90 -1.56 -9.14 -1.98
C GLY A 90 -2.39 -9.57 -3.19
N ALA A 91 -1.86 -9.42 -4.40
CA ALA A 91 -2.50 -9.83 -5.66
C ALA A 91 -1.83 -11.05 -6.32
N LEU A 92 -0.91 -11.75 -5.62
CA LEU A 92 -0.29 -12.98 -6.13
C LEU A 92 -1.33 -14.09 -6.20
N PRO A 93 -1.57 -14.72 -7.38
CA PRO A 93 -2.54 -15.81 -7.50
C PRO A 93 -2.05 -17.14 -6.91
N THR A 94 -2.96 -18.11 -6.78
CA THR A 94 -2.66 -19.53 -6.69
C THR A 94 -2.92 -20.19 -8.03
N GLU A 95 -2.29 -21.36 -8.31
CA GLU A 95 -2.41 -22.04 -9.61
C GLU A 95 -3.84 -22.48 -9.94
N ASP A 96 -4.68 -22.66 -8.93
CA ASP A 96 -6.10 -23.05 -9.03
C ASP A 96 -7.06 -21.87 -8.89
N SER A 97 -6.58 -20.63 -8.81
CA SER A 97 -7.41 -19.44 -8.66
C SER A 97 -7.72 -18.73 -9.97
N VAL A 98 -8.85 -18.02 -9.98
CA VAL A 98 -9.20 -17.04 -11.01
C VAL A 98 -8.86 -15.64 -10.49
N ILE A 99 -8.09 -14.87 -11.26
CA ILE A 99 -7.92 -13.44 -10.99
C ILE A 99 -9.15 -12.69 -11.52
N ILE A 100 -9.71 -11.79 -10.71
CA ILE A 100 -10.69 -10.79 -11.14
C ILE A 100 -10.01 -9.42 -11.08
N GLY A 101 -9.68 -8.86 -12.25
CA GLY A 101 -8.99 -7.58 -12.40
C GLY A 101 -9.95 -6.47 -12.83
N VAL A 102 -10.01 -5.37 -12.08
CA VAL A 102 -10.96 -4.26 -12.33
C VAL A 102 -10.46 -3.20 -13.33
N ALA A 103 -9.38 -3.46 -14.06
CA ALA A 103 -8.72 -2.48 -14.94
C ALA A 103 -9.63 -1.89 -16.05
N ARG A 104 -10.76 -2.52 -16.39
CA ARG A 104 -11.75 -2.00 -17.36
C ARG A 104 -12.83 -1.14 -16.71
N MET A 105 -12.87 -1.04 -15.39
CA MET A 105 -13.86 -0.30 -14.62
C MET A 105 -13.29 1.06 -14.20
N THR A 106 -13.31 2.06 -15.09
CA THR A 106 -12.59 3.33 -14.90
C THR A 106 -13.44 4.59 -14.96
N GLU A 107 -14.77 4.44 -15.06
CA GLU A 107 -15.68 5.58 -15.21
C GLU A 107 -15.75 6.45 -13.95
N VAL A 108 -15.94 7.76 -14.16
CA VAL A 108 -16.46 8.68 -13.12
C VAL A 108 -17.97 8.63 -13.20
N LEU A 109 -18.61 8.25 -12.11
CA LEU A 109 -20.05 8.05 -12.06
C LEU A 109 -20.79 9.31 -11.62
N GLU A 110 -20.20 10.05 -10.67
CA GLU A 110 -20.77 11.25 -10.09
C GLU A 110 -19.67 12.15 -9.51
N THR A 111 -19.86 13.47 -9.58
CA THR A 111 -19.04 14.46 -8.86
C THR A 111 -19.96 15.49 -8.23
N ASP A 112 -19.82 15.72 -6.94
CA ASP A 112 -20.58 16.70 -6.16
C ASP A 112 -19.59 17.63 -5.42
N TYR A 113 -19.44 18.83 -5.93
CA TYR A 113 -18.54 19.83 -5.35
C TYR A 113 -19.11 20.48 -4.08
N ASP A 114 -20.42 20.58 -3.96
CA ASP A 114 -21.09 21.16 -2.79
C ASP A 114 -20.91 20.27 -1.56
N ASN A 115 -21.02 18.94 -1.75
CA ASN A 115 -20.83 17.94 -0.71
C ASN A 115 -19.41 17.35 -0.71
N ARG A 116 -18.54 17.76 -1.66
CA ARG A 116 -17.11 17.42 -1.75
C ARG A 116 -16.84 15.92 -1.84
N PHE A 117 -17.49 15.26 -2.79
CA PHE A 117 -17.20 13.87 -3.11
C PHE A 117 -17.17 13.61 -4.62
N ILE A 118 -16.50 12.51 -4.99
CA ILE A 118 -16.52 11.92 -6.33
C ILE A 118 -16.82 10.43 -6.20
N ARG A 119 -17.73 9.91 -7.02
CA ARG A 119 -18.00 8.48 -7.14
C ARG A 119 -17.37 7.95 -8.41
N VAL A 120 -16.56 6.89 -8.27
CA VAL A 120 -15.80 6.31 -9.38
C VAL A 120 -15.88 4.79 -9.38
N GLN A 121 -15.69 4.18 -10.54
CA GLN A 121 -15.36 2.77 -10.64
C GLN A 121 -13.92 2.53 -10.18
N THR A 122 -13.68 1.44 -9.44
CA THR A 122 -12.45 1.27 -8.66
C THR A 122 -11.22 0.81 -9.47
N GLY A 123 -11.36 0.50 -10.75
CA GLY A 123 -10.23 0.30 -11.66
C GLY A 123 -9.56 1.62 -12.09
N ARG A 124 -10.16 2.77 -11.78
CA ARG A 124 -9.59 4.08 -12.01
C ARG A 124 -8.30 4.26 -11.23
N THR A 125 -7.25 4.85 -11.85
CA THR A 125 -5.98 5.08 -11.16
C THR A 125 -6.12 6.22 -10.13
N ASN A 126 -5.37 6.13 -9.05
CA ASN A 126 -5.40 7.09 -7.94
C ASN A 126 -5.24 8.53 -8.43
N LEU A 127 -4.14 8.85 -9.13
CA LEU A 127 -3.88 10.21 -9.62
C LEU A 127 -4.95 10.71 -10.58
N SER A 128 -5.58 9.83 -11.38
CA SER A 128 -6.63 10.23 -12.31
C SER A 128 -7.93 10.66 -11.61
N VAL A 129 -8.11 10.34 -10.33
CA VAL A 129 -9.21 10.89 -9.52
C VAL A 129 -9.00 12.39 -9.30
N THR A 130 -7.79 12.80 -8.88
CA THR A 130 -7.41 14.22 -8.81
C THR A 130 -7.55 14.89 -10.18
N GLY A 131 -7.04 14.28 -11.25
CA GLY A 131 -7.16 14.82 -12.61
C GLY A 131 -8.62 15.05 -13.08
N ALA A 132 -9.59 14.36 -12.49
CA ALA A 132 -11.01 14.56 -12.81
C ALA A 132 -11.64 15.80 -12.15
N VAL A 133 -11.01 16.37 -11.11
CA VAL A 133 -11.56 17.47 -10.28
C VAL A 133 -10.61 18.66 -10.14
N GLU A 134 -9.41 18.58 -10.67
CA GLU A 134 -8.36 19.59 -10.44
C GLU A 134 -8.63 20.94 -11.13
N GLU A 135 -9.33 20.94 -12.26
CA GLU A 135 -9.72 22.17 -12.97
C GLU A 135 -10.72 23.00 -12.15
N ASP A 136 -11.49 22.34 -11.27
CA ASP A 136 -12.45 22.98 -10.35
C ASP A 136 -11.82 23.31 -8.99
N GLY A 137 -10.49 23.15 -8.83
CA GLY A 137 -9.74 23.50 -7.62
C GLY A 137 -9.81 22.45 -6.51
N PHE A 138 -10.13 21.19 -6.83
CA PHE A 138 -10.18 20.09 -5.88
C PHE A 138 -9.08 19.05 -6.14
N PHE A 139 -8.87 18.16 -5.16
CA PHE A 139 -7.98 17.02 -5.27
C PHE A 139 -8.41 15.86 -4.36
N TYR A 140 -7.94 14.66 -4.66
CA TYR A 140 -8.02 13.46 -3.82
C TYR A 140 -6.72 13.32 -3.05
N ALA A 141 -6.80 13.32 -1.72
CA ALA A 141 -5.63 13.52 -0.87
C ALA A 141 -4.66 12.33 -0.75
N PRO A 142 -5.10 11.04 -0.60
CA PRO A 142 -4.16 9.93 -0.52
C PRO A 142 -3.30 9.79 -1.79
N ASP A 143 -1.97 9.81 -1.61
CA ASP A 143 -1.01 9.90 -2.72
C ASP A 143 0.10 8.83 -2.63
N PRO A 144 -0.25 7.54 -2.70
CA PRO A 144 0.76 6.49 -2.66
C PRO A 144 1.83 6.70 -3.75
N SER A 145 3.06 6.26 -3.50
CA SER A 145 4.16 6.41 -4.45
C SER A 145 3.84 5.85 -5.84
N SER A 146 2.95 4.86 -5.91
CA SER A 146 2.45 4.24 -7.13
C SER A 146 1.22 4.94 -7.75
N GLN A 147 0.82 6.14 -7.32
CA GLN A 147 -0.43 6.82 -7.71
C GLN A 147 -0.69 6.94 -9.22
N LEU A 148 0.36 6.95 -10.05
CA LEU A 148 0.26 6.94 -11.52
C LEU A 148 -0.30 5.61 -12.06
N ALA A 149 -0.08 4.50 -11.35
CA ALA A 149 -0.38 3.14 -11.80
C ALA A 149 -1.39 2.43 -10.93
N CYS A 150 -1.37 2.62 -9.61
CA CYS A 150 -2.25 1.91 -8.68
C CYS A 150 -3.73 2.30 -8.89
N ALA A 151 -4.62 1.34 -8.71
CA ALA A 151 -6.05 1.53 -8.83
C ALA A 151 -6.71 1.75 -7.46
N ILE A 152 -7.82 2.50 -7.43
CA ILE A 152 -8.60 2.76 -6.21
C ILE A 152 -9.01 1.46 -5.50
N ALA A 153 -9.31 0.38 -6.23
CA ALA A 153 -9.61 -0.92 -5.62
C ALA A 153 -8.45 -1.42 -4.74
N GLY A 154 -7.21 -1.30 -5.22
CA GLY A 154 -6.02 -1.66 -4.47
C GLY A 154 -5.80 -0.74 -3.27
N ASN A 155 -6.01 0.59 -3.45
CA ASN A 155 -5.90 1.54 -2.35
C ASN A 155 -6.89 1.24 -1.21
N ILE A 156 -8.14 0.90 -1.54
CA ILE A 156 -9.15 0.49 -0.54
C ILE A 156 -8.75 -0.84 0.11
N ALA A 157 -8.36 -1.84 -0.68
CA ALA A 157 -8.01 -3.16 -0.16
C ALA A 157 -6.84 -3.10 0.84
N MET A 158 -5.82 -2.26 0.57
CA MET A 158 -4.62 -2.14 1.41
C MET A 158 -4.71 -1.00 2.43
N ASN A 159 -5.74 -0.16 2.38
CA ASN A 159 -5.80 1.12 3.11
C ASN A 159 -4.56 1.98 2.82
N SER A 160 -4.23 2.12 1.54
CA SER A 160 -3.00 2.77 1.08
C SER A 160 -2.85 4.19 1.62
N GLY A 161 -1.62 4.55 1.94
CA GLY A 161 -1.20 5.85 2.40
C GLY A 161 -0.43 6.64 1.33
N GLY A 162 0.65 7.31 1.75
CA GLY A 162 1.53 8.13 0.93
C GLY A 162 2.19 9.25 1.73
N ALA A 163 2.93 10.13 1.06
CA ALA A 163 3.74 11.17 1.70
C ALA A 163 2.91 12.20 2.51
N HIS A 164 1.66 12.45 2.09
CA HIS A 164 0.80 13.47 2.71
C HIS A 164 -0.17 12.91 3.76
N CYS A 165 -0.02 11.65 4.15
CA CYS A 165 -0.90 10.99 5.13
C CYS A 165 -0.82 11.56 6.53
N LEU A 166 0.31 12.17 6.91
CA LEU A 166 0.48 12.83 8.19
C LEU A 166 -0.64 13.88 8.45
N LYS A 167 -1.03 14.64 7.42
CA LYS A 167 -2.10 15.64 7.51
C LYS A 167 -3.46 15.11 7.09
N TYR A 168 -3.52 14.37 5.99
CA TYR A 168 -4.79 14.01 5.34
C TYR A 168 -5.29 12.61 5.68
N GLY A 169 -4.49 11.83 6.38
CA GLY A 169 -4.79 10.44 6.66
C GLY A 169 -4.61 9.54 5.43
N VAL A 170 -4.86 8.27 5.63
CA VAL A 170 -4.80 7.21 4.61
C VAL A 170 -6.15 7.07 3.88
N THR A 171 -6.30 6.04 3.05
CA THR A 171 -7.51 5.81 2.24
C THR A 171 -8.79 5.78 3.09
N THR A 172 -8.79 5.12 4.27
CA THR A 172 -9.97 5.02 5.14
C THR A 172 -10.50 6.40 5.60
N ASN A 173 -9.63 7.39 5.77
CA ASN A 173 -10.02 8.76 6.17
C ASN A 173 -10.69 9.55 5.03
N ASN A 174 -10.56 9.05 3.80
CA ASN A 174 -11.01 9.70 2.58
C ASN A 174 -12.04 8.85 1.78
N LEU A 175 -12.43 7.69 2.33
CA LEU A 175 -13.44 6.80 1.78
C LEU A 175 -14.79 7.06 2.48
N MET A 176 -15.85 7.31 1.70
CA MET A 176 -17.20 7.61 2.22
C MET A 176 -18.17 6.47 1.99
N GLY A 177 -17.97 5.68 0.93
CA GLY A 177 -18.84 4.54 0.63
C GLY A 177 -18.29 3.66 -0.48
N VAL A 178 -18.79 2.43 -0.55
CA VAL A 178 -18.42 1.45 -1.56
C VAL A 178 -19.62 0.68 -2.08
N THR A 179 -19.58 0.30 -3.36
CA THR A 179 -20.36 -0.82 -3.89
C THR A 179 -19.44 -2.02 -3.94
N MET A 180 -19.79 -3.10 -3.24
CA MET A 180 -18.97 -4.30 -3.09
C MET A 180 -19.76 -5.54 -3.50
N VAL A 181 -19.07 -6.54 -4.07
CA VAL A 181 -19.64 -7.83 -4.42
C VAL A 181 -19.04 -8.90 -3.50
N LEU A 182 -19.91 -9.63 -2.81
CA LEU A 182 -19.56 -10.77 -1.95
C LEU A 182 -19.23 -12.03 -2.78
N MET A 183 -18.59 -13.02 -2.15
CA MET A 183 -18.18 -14.25 -2.85
C MET A 183 -19.36 -15.02 -3.49
N ASP A 184 -20.57 -14.93 -2.95
CA ASP A 184 -21.78 -15.54 -3.50
C ASP A 184 -22.41 -14.76 -4.68
N GLY A 185 -21.82 -13.63 -5.07
CA GLY A 185 -22.30 -12.73 -6.11
C GLY A 185 -23.27 -11.67 -5.60
N THR A 186 -23.61 -11.63 -4.31
CA THR A 186 -24.47 -10.58 -3.75
C THR A 186 -23.78 -9.22 -3.85
N VAL A 187 -24.49 -8.25 -4.43
CA VAL A 187 -24.04 -6.84 -4.47
C VAL A 187 -24.56 -6.11 -3.24
N THR A 188 -23.69 -5.40 -2.55
CA THR A 188 -24.03 -4.61 -1.36
C THR A 188 -23.46 -3.20 -1.46
N GLU A 189 -24.14 -2.25 -0.87
CA GLU A 189 -23.68 -0.86 -0.70
C GLU A 189 -23.42 -0.60 0.78
N ILE A 190 -22.27 0.00 1.10
CA ILE A 190 -21.83 0.29 2.46
C ILE A 190 -21.32 1.73 2.49
N GLY A 191 -21.84 2.55 3.44
CA GLY A 191 -21.59 3.99 3.46
C GLY A 191 -22.40 4.74 2.40
N GLY A 192 -21.90 5.91 1.99
CA GLY A 192 -22.60 6.74 1.00
C GLY A 192 -22.01 8.15 0.92
N ALA A 193 -22.81 9.13 0.48
CA ALA A 193 -22.41 10.54 0.36
C ALA A 193 -22.41 11.29 1.73
N HIS A 194 -22.12 10.61 2.82
CA HIS A 194 -22.05 11.15 4.18
C HIS A 194 -20.87 10.53 4.94
N LEU A 195 -20.40 11.21 5.99
CA LEU A 195 -19.19 10.80 6.73
C LEU A 195 -19.44 9.81 7.86
N ASP A 196 -20.69 9.68 8.32
CA ASP A 196 -21.03 8.87 9.49
C ASP A 196 -21.61 7.51 9.08
N ALA A 197 -21.29 6.46 9.82
CA ALA A 197 -21.88 5.14 9.65
C ALA A 197 -23.28 5.09 10.30
N GLU A 198 -24.26 4.48 9.62
CA GLU A 198 -25.64 4.28 10.12
C GLU A 198 -25.75 3.03 11.02
N GLY A 199 -24.74 2.66 11.75
CA GLY A 199 -24.71 1.46 12.58
C GLY A 199 -23.27 1.03 12.87
N LEU A 200 -22.97 -0.25 12.72
CA LEU A 200 -21.59 -0.71 12.79
C LEU A 200 -20.79 -0.13 11.61
N ASP A 201 -19.55 0.30 11.88
CA ASP A 201 -18.66 0.81 10.84
C ASP A 201 -18.12 -0.33 9.97
N LEU A 202 -18.95 -0.78 9.03
CA LEU A 202 -18.55 -1.79 8.05
C LEU A 202 -17.58 -1.22 7.02
N LEU A 203 -17.62 0.09 6.76
CA LEU A 203 -16.72 0.71 5.80
C LEU A 203 -15.27 0.67 6.30
N GLY A 204 -15.04 0.97 7.59
CA GLY A 204 -13.75 0.82 8.22
C GLY A 204 -13.26 -0.63 8.28
N LEU A 205 -14.18 -1.61 8.27
CA LEU A 205 -13.84 -3.03 8.19
C LEU A 205 -13.42 -3.46 6.78
N ILE A 206 -14.05 -2.89 5.74
CA ILE A 206 -13.75 -3.21 4.32
C ILE A 206 -12.44 -2.57 3.87
N CYS A 207 -12.18 -1.32 4.28
CA CYS A 207 -10.93 -0.64 3.96
C CYS A 207 -9.77 -1.30 4.73
N GLY A 208 -8.76 -1.79 4.01
CA GLY A 208 -7.67 -2.57 4.59
C GLY A 208 -7.94 -4.07 4.73
N SER A 209 -9.06 -4.58 4.18
CA SER A 209 -9.37 -6.01 4.24
C SER A 209 -8.59 -6.89 3.25
N GLU A 210 -7.72 -6.33 2.44
CA GLU A 210 -6.86 -7.03 1.47
C GLU A 210 -7.62 -7.98 0.54
N GLY A 211 -8.87 -7.62 0.18
CA GLY A 211 -9.72 -8.46 -0.67
C GLY A 211 -10.23 -9.75 -0.02
N GLN A 212 -10.14 -9.86 1.31
CA GLN A 212 -10.60 -11.04 2.06
C GLN A 212 -12.13 -11.08 2.21
N LEU A 213 -12.82 -9.93 2.11
CA LEU A 213 -14.23 -9.79 2.45
C LEU A 213 -15.14 -9.59 1.23
N GLY A 214 -14.60 -9.20 0.09
CA GLY A 214 -15.35 -8.95 -1.14
C GLY A 214 -14.52 -8.22 -2.18
N ILE A 215 -15.13 -7.94 -3.35
CA ILE A 215 -14.52 -7.13 -4.42
C ILE A 215 -15.25 -5.79 -4.50
N VAL A 216 -14.54 -4.70 -4.21
CA VAL A 216 -15.07 -3.34 -4.33
C VAL A 216 -15.05 -2.93 -5.80
N THR A 217 -16.21 -2.56 -6.34
CA THR A 217 -16.39 -2.19 -7.76
C THR A 217 -16.60 -0.70 -7.99
N GLU A 218 -17.18 0.00 -7.02
CA GLU A 218 -17.36 1.46 -7.05
C GLU A 218 -17.01 2.04 -5.68
N ALA A 219 -16.51 3.27 -5.66
CA ALA A 219 -16.16 3.98 -4.43
C ALA A 219 -16.64 5.43 -4.47
N THR A 220 -17.16 5.91 -3.35
CA THR A 220 -17.41 7.32 -3.08
C THR A 220 -16.24 7.85 -2.26
N LEU A 221 -15.50 8.79 -2.83
CA LEU A 221 -14.27 9.33 -2.30
C LEU A 221 -14.44 10.79 -1.94
N ARG A 222 -13.90 11.20 -0.79
CA ARG A 222 -13.85 12.59 -0.37
C ARG A 222 -12.84 13.37 -1.20
N ILE A 223 -13.24 14.54 -1.71
CA ILE A 223 -12.34 15.49 -2.37
C ILE A 223 -12.19 16.75 -1.51
N LEU A 224 -11.01 17.35 -1.57
CA LEU A 224 -10.64 18.51 -0.79
C LEU A 224 -10.28 19.68 -1.72
N HIS A 225 -10.46 20.92 -1.25
CA HIS A 225 -9.92 22.08 -1.94
C HIS A 225 -8.39 22.04 -1.94
N LYS A 226 -7.79 22.39 -3.08
CA LYS A 226 -6.33 22.56 -3.16
C LYS A 226 -5.87 23.65 -2.18
N PRO A 227 -4.77 23.44 -1.45
CA PRO A 227 -4.18 24.48 -0.60
C PRO A 227 -3.71 25.67 -1.45
N GLU A 228 -3.64 26.86 -0.84
CA GLU A 228 -3.17 28.08 -1.52
C GLU A 228 -1.69 27.99 -1.92
N GLY A 229 -0.87 27.32 -1.09
CA GLY A 229 0.54 27.08 -1.34
C GLY A 229 1.09 25.91 -0.55
N ALA A 230 2.27 25.45 -0.94
CA ALA A 230 3.06 24.47 -0.20
C ALA A 230 4.55 24.78 -0.33
N ARG A 231 5.32 24.50 0.72
CA ARG A 231 6.75 24.84 0.74
C ARG A 231 7.57 23.80 1.50
N PRO A 232 8.47 23.05 0.83
CA PRO A 232 9.37 22.12 1.47
C PRO A 232 10.62 22.80 2.01
N VAL A 233 11.15 22.23 3.11
CA VAL A 233 12.46 22.50 3.69
C VAL A 233 13.29 21.23 3.63
N LEU A 234 14.54 21.35 3.20
CA LEU A 234 15.58 20.33 3.31
C LEU A 234 16.38 20.52 4.58
N ILE A 235 16.51 19.46 5.38
CA ILE A 235 17.29 19.46 6.62
C ILE A 235 18.24 18.27 6.57
N GLY A 236 19.54 18.53 6.42
CA GLY A 236 20.58 17.50 6.40
C GLY A 236 21.27 17.34 7.74
N TYR A 237 21.56 16.11 8.16
CA TYR A 237 22.27 15.77 9.39
C TYR A 237 23.40 14.78 9.14
N ASP A 238 24.40 14.78 10.04
CA ASP A 238 25.51 13.80 10.05
C ASP A 238 25.18 12.52 10.84
N SER A 239 23.92 12.34 11.25
CA SER A 239 23.43 11.14 11.96
C SER A 239 21.95 10.91 11.69
N SER A 240 21.59 9.66 11.41
CA SER A 240 20.20 9.23 11.25
C SER A 240 19.42 9.33 12.57
N GLU A 241 20.07 9.07 13.70
CA GLU A 241 19.45 9.18 15.02
C GLU A 241 19.10 10.63 15.34
N ILE A 242 19.97 11.59 15.00
CA ILE A 242 19.71 13.02 15.18
C ILE A 242 18.54 13.47 14.28
N ALA A 243 18.50 13.01 13.04
CA ALA A 243 17.38 13.31 12.16
C ALA A 243 16.05 12.75 12.72
N GLY A 244 16.04 11.52 13.21
CA GLY A 244 14.87 10.92 13.88
C GLY A 244 14.43 11.69 15.13
N GLN A 245 15.39 12.20 15.94
CA GLN A 245 15.08 13.03 17.09
C GLN A 245 14.46 14.38 16.67
N CYS A 246 14.96 15.01 15.59
CA CYS A 246 14.38 16.22 15.06
C CYS A 246 12.91 16.00 14.61
N VAL A 247 12.60 14.89 13.94
CA VAL A 247 11.21 14.54 13.58
C VAL A 247 10.34 14.45 14.83
N SER A 248 10.79 13.70 15.85
CA SER A 248 10.07 13.58 17.12
C SER A 248 9.79 14.94 17.78
N ASP A 249 10.78 15.84 17.76
CA ASP A 249 10.64 17.17 18.37
C ASP A 249 9.70 18.09 17.56
N ILE A 250 9.65 17.98 16.22
CA ILE A 250 8.69 18.70 15.38
C ILE A 250 7.26 18.27 15.73
N ILE A 251 7.00 16.96 15.75
CA ILE A 251 5.68 16.42 16.10
C ILE A 251 5.28 16.80 17.53
N LYS A 252 6.20 16.69 18.49
CA LYS A 252 5.98 17.07 19.89
C LYS A 252 5.67 18.55 20.07
N ALA A 253 6.19 19.42 19.21
CA ALA A 253 5.91 20.86 19.25
C ALA A 253 4.48 21.21 18.81
N GLY A 254 3.70 20.22 18.29
CA GLY A 254 2.34 20.43 17.82
C GLY A 254 2.26 21.00 16.40
N VAL A 255 3.38 21.09 15.69
CA VAL A 255 3.38 21.42 14.26
C VAL A 255 2.93 20.20 13.49
N LEU A 256 2.00 20.38 12.55
CA LEU A 256 1.50 19.33 11.68
C LEU A 256 1.88 19.64 10.22
N PRO A 257 3.09 19.29 9.78
CA PRO A 257 3.48 19.39 8.37
C PRO A 257 2.58 18.50 7.51
N VAL A 258 2.48 18.82 6.23
CA VAL A 258 1.76 17.93 5.32
C VAL A 258 2.56 16.65 5.06
N ALA A 259 3.90 16.75 5.09
CA ALA A 259 4.81 15.60 4.96
C ALA A 259 6.09 15.80 5.78
N ILE A 260 6.63 14.72 6.32
CA ILE A 260 8.02 14.61 6.81
C ILE A 260 8.61 13.32 6.25
N GLU A 261 9.49 13.47 5.27
CA GLU A 261 10.14 12.34 4.60
C GLU A 261 11.59 12.21 5.06
N PHE A 262 12.06 10.98 5.20
CA PHE A 262 13.43 10.64 5.58
C PHE A 262 14.15 9.90 4.46
N MET A 263 15.43 10.20 4.27
CA MET A 263 16.35 9.44 3.40
C MET A 263 17.72 9.35 4.06
N ASP A 264 18.33 8.17 4.06
CA ASP A 264 19.72 7.98 4.50
C ASP A 264 20.74 8.19 3.36
N ARG A 265 22.03 8.24 3.69
CA ARG A 265 23.11 8.52 2.73
C ARG A 265 23.11 7.59 1.51
N PRO A 266 22.95 6.25 1.61
CA PRO A 266 22.86 5.38 0.45
C PRO A 266 21.75 5.80 -0.51
N CYS A 267 20.57 6.09 0.03
CA CYS A 267 19.42 6.53 -0.75
C CYS A 267 19.60 7.94 -1.35
N ILE A 268 20.15 8.90 -0.57
CA ILE A 268 20.47 10.26 -1.03
C ILE A 268 21.38 10.21 -2.24
N ARG A 269 22.51 9.46 -2.15
CA ARG A 269 23.49 9.35 -3.24
C ARG A 269 22.93 8.69 -4.48
N ALA A 270 22.17 7.62 -4.31
CA ALA A 270 21.50 6.93 -5.42
C ALA A 270 20.53 7.87 -6.15
N THR A 271 19.71 8.57 -5.38
CA THR A 271 18.72 9.53 -5.89
C THR A 271 19.36 10.73 -6.57
N GLU A 272 20.40 11.30 -6.00
CA GLU A 272 21.11 12.43 -6.59
C GLU A 272 21.77 12.05 -7.92
N ALA A 273 22.40 10.88 -7.98
CA ALA A 273 22.97 10.33 -9.22
C ALA A 273 21.91 10.05 -10.30
N PHE A 274 20.68 9.73 -9.88
CA PHE A 274 19.58 9.39 -10.79
C PHE A 274 18.81 10.60 -11.28
N ALA A 275 18.45 11.54 -10.39
CA ALA A 275 17.50 12.62 -10.65
C ALA A 275 18.13 14.03 -10.59
N GLY A 276 19.30 14.22 -9.97
CA GLY A 276 19.93 15.52 -9.82
C GLY A 276 19.06 16.53 -9.04
N ALA A 277 18.51 16.08 -7.90
CA ALA A 277 17.55 16.84 -7.11
C ALA A 277 18.17 18.03 -6.35
N GLY A 278 19.49 18.08 -6.26
CA GLY A 278 20.24 19.09 -5.51
C GLY A 278 20.29 18.78 -4.02
N TYR A 279 20.29 17.50 -3.65
CA TYR A 279 20.39 17.05 -2.27
C TYR A 279 21.81 17.19 -1.72
N PRO A 280 21.98 17.55 -0.43
CA PRO A 280 23.29 17.60 0.21
C PRO A 280 23.85 16.19 0.42
N ASP A 281 25.19 16.04 0.41
CA ASP A 281 25.85 14.79 0.82
C ASP A 281 25.94 14.75 2.34
N CYS A 282 24.93 14.22 2.99
CA CYS A 282 24.80 14.07 4.44
C CYS A 282 24.46 12.63 4.83
N GLU A 283 24.48 12.29 6.12
CA GLU A 283 24.14 10.95 6.61
C GLU A 283 22.64 10.70 6.56
N ALA A 284 21.85 11.74 6.85
CA ALA A 284 20.40 11.71 6.80
C ALA A 284 19.83 13.03 6.28
N LEU A 285 18.79 12.94 5.45
CA LEU A 285 18.05 14.06 4.90
C LEU A 285 16.59 13.98 5.32
N LEU A 286 16.06 15.06 5.86
CA LEU A 286 14.63 15.27 6.03
C LEU A 286 14.10 16.23 4.95
N ILE A 287 12.93 15.90 4.40
CA ILE A 287 12.13 16.80 3.57
C ILE A 287 10.87 17.07 4.37
N VAL A 288 10.72 18.29 4.86
CA VAL A 288 9.55 18.70 5.66
C VAL A 288 8.75 19.71 4.83
N GLU A 289 7.52 19.37 4.49
CA GLU A 289 6.65 20.26 3.73
C GLU A 289 5.49 20.77 4.58
N VAL A 290 5.24 22.07 4.48
CA VAL A 290 4.07 22.74 5.07
C VAL A 290 3.24 23.36 3.98
N GLU A 291 1.94 23.49 4.22
CA GLU A 291 0.98 24.06 3.27
C GLU A 291 -0.09 24.89 3.96
N GLY A 292 -0.69 25.82 3.22
CA GLY A 292 -1.72 26.73 3.68
C GLY A 292 -1.60 28.09 3.00
N SER A 293 -2.06 29.14 3.68
CA SER A 293 -1.80 30.53 3.30
C SER A 293 -0.32 30.89 3.56
N ASP A 294 0.21 31.91 2.90
CA ASP A 294 1.60 32.36 3.11
C ASP A 294 1.92 32.60 4.59
N ALA A 295 1.00 33.20 5.36
CA ALA A 295 1.20 33.49 6.79
C ALA A 295 1.28 32.22 7.64
N GLU A 296 0.45 31.21 7.37
CA GLU A 296 0.49 29.93 8.07
C GLU A 296 1.76 29.15 7.72
N ILE A 297 2.17 29.19 6.45
CA ILE A 297 3.42 28.58 5.99
C ILE A 297 4.62 29.21 6.70
N ASP A 298 4.70 30.53 6.72
CA ASP A 298 5.84 31.26 7.33
C ASP A 298 5.96 30.97 8.84
N GLU A 299 4.84 30.96 9.60
CA GLU A 299 4.82 30.62 11.03
C GLU A 299 5.28 29.18 11.31
N GLN A 300 4.77 28.20 10.54
CA GLN A 300 5.16 26.81 10.69
C GLN A 300 6.63 26.59 10.33
N LEU A 301 7.12 27.21 9.24
CA LEU A 301 8.50 27.12 8.81
C LEU A 301 9.47 27.70 9.84
N GLU A 302 9.16 28.86 10.44
CA GLU A 302 9.98 29.45 11.50
C GLU A 302 10.12 28.47 12.68
N THR A 303 9.02 27.87 13.12
CA THR A 303 9.01 26.89 14.21
C THR A 303 9.84 25.65 13.87
N ILE A 304 9.65 25.08 12.66
CA ILE A 304 10.39 23.89 12.20
C ILE A 304 11.89 24.19 12.11
N MET A 305 12.27 25.33 11.52
CA MET A 305 13.67 25.72 11.38
C MET A 305 14.34 25.99 12.73
N ASP A 306 13.61 26.54 13.70
CA ASP A 306 14.13 26.75 15.05
C ASP A 306 14.35 25.44 15.81
N ILE A 307 13.47 24.43 15.59
CA ILE A 307 13.68 23.09 16.12
C ILE A 307 14.89 22.44 15.44
N ALA A 308 14.97 22.48 14.11
CA ALA A 308 16.08 21.91 13.36
C ALA A 308 17.44 22.45 13.80
N ARG A 309 17.55 23.77 14.00
CA ARG A 309 18.80 24.43 14.46
C ARG A 309 19.32 23.93 15.81
N LYS A 310 18.44 23.41 16.70
CA LYS A 310 18.84 22.85 18.00
C LYS A 310 19.62 21.57 17.87
N HIS A 311 19.54 20.90 16.71
CA HIS A 311 20.19 19.65 16.38
C HIS A 311 21.41 19.81 15.45
N ASP A 312 21.92 21.02 15.29
CA ASP A 312 23.13 21.37 14.52
C ASP A 312 23.11 20.76 13.09
N PRO A 313 22.14 21.13 12.20
CA PRO A 313 22.05 20.59 10.86
C PRO A 313 23.23 21.02 9.99
N VAL A 314 23.74 20.11 9.15
CA VAL A 314 24.77 20.41 8.14
C VAL A 314 24.20 21.16 6.93
N GLU A 315 22.91 21.02 6.69
CA GLU A 315 22.11 21.74 5.69
C GLU A 315 20.77 22.13 6.28
N LEU A 316 20.35 23.37 6.08
CA LEU A 316 19.01 23.84 6.42
C LEU A 316 18.58 24.82 5.32
N ARG A 317 17.78 24.34 4.37
CA ARG A 317 17.44 25.08 3.17
C ARG A 317 15.95 25.00 2.87
N GLN A 318 15.28 26.14 2.92
CA GLN A 318 13.93 26.30 2.45
C GLN A 318 13.92 26.41 0.92
N SER A 319 12.95 25.80 0.26
CA SER A 319 12.75 26.00 -1.18
C SER A 319 12.49 27.48 -1.50
N SER A 320 13.19 27.97 -2.49
CA SER A 320 13.14 29.37 -2.95
C SER A 320 12.18 29.60 -4.11
N SER A 321 11.66 28.54 -4.70
CA SER A 321 10.77 28.58 -5.87
C SER A 321 9.97 27.28 -6.04
N GLU A 322 8.87 27.36 -6.77
CA GLU A 322 8.06 26.19 -7.16
C GLU A 322 8.86 25.15 -7.96
N ASP A 323 9.78 25.61 -8.81
CA ASP A 323 10.64 24.70 -9.59
C ASP A 323 11.64 23.95 -8.69
N GLU A 324 12.13 24.59 -7.63
CA GLU A 324 12.97 23.93 -6.62
C GLU A 324 12.15 22.92 -5.83
N SER A 325 10.95 23.28 -5.39
CA SER A 325 10.01 22.36 -4.71
C SER A 325 9.73 21.13 -5.56
N LYS A 326 9.44 21.30 -6.84
CA LYS A 326 9.21 20.19 -7.78
C LYS A 326 10.43 19.29 -7.93
N ARG A 327 11.65 19.84 -7.96
CA ARG A 327 12.90 19.04 -8.04
C ARG A 327 13.13 18.23 -6.78
N ILE A 328 12.90 18.84 -5.60
CA ILE A 328 13.00 18.15 -4.30
C ILE A 328 12.07 16.93 -4.30
N TRP A 329 10.80 17.11 -4.64
CA TRP A 329 9.84 16.02 -4.68
C TRP A 329 10.13 15.01 -5.80
N LEU A 330 10.64 15.44 -6.95
CA LEU A 330 11.06 14.53 -8.01
C LEU A 330 12.16 13.58 -7.50
N GLY A 331 13.13 14.10 -6.75
CA GLY A 331 14.15 13.30 -6.10
C GLY A 331 13.53 12.25 -5.18
N ARG A 332 12.69 12.66 -4.21
CA ARG A 332 12.05 11.73 -3.27
C ARG A 332 11.22 10.64 -3.98
N LYS A 333 10.42 11.02 -4.97
CA LYS A 333 9.61 10.09 -5.77
C LYS A 333 10.45 9.14 -6.63
N SER A 334 11.70 9.51 -6.95
CA SER A 334 12.62 8.68 -7.73
C SER A 334 13.42 7.68 -6.90
N ALA A 335 13.37 7.76 -5.58
CA ALA A 335 14.25 7.02 -4.66
C ALA A 335 14.19 5.50 -4.87
N PHE A 336 12.99 4.91 -4.94
CA PHE A 336 12.81 3.48 -5.19
C PHE A 336 13.39 3.05 -6.55
N GLY A 337 13.13 3.82 -7.60
CA GLY A 337 13.69 3.57 -8.93
C GLY A 337 15.20 3.73 -8.99
N ALA A 338 15.77 4.67 -8.22
CA ALA A 338 17.20 4.88 -8.10
C ALA A 338 17.88 3.69 -7.39
N MET A 339 17.29 3.21 -6.28
CA MET A 339 17.79 2.03 -5.56
C MET A 339 17.70 0.75 -6.40
N GLY A 340 16.62 0.55 -7.16
CA GLY A 340 16.46 -0.59 -8.07
C GLY A 340 17.43 -0.62 -9.26
N LYS A 341 18.19 0.46 -9.49
CA LYS A 341 19.32 0.44 -10.44
C LYS A 341 20.62 -0.04 -9.80
N ILE A 342 20.69 -0.05 -8.48
CA ILE A 342 21.88 -0.50 -7.74
C ILE A 342 21.81 -2.01 -7.56
N ASN A 343 20.68 -2.52 -7.05
CA ASN A 343 20.46 -3.95 -6.82
C ASN A 343 18.97 -4.26 -6.73
N ASP A 344 18.61 -5.56 -6.70
CA ASP A 344 17.29 -5.98 -6.25
C ASP A 344 17.10 -5.55 -4.78
N TYR A 345 15.86 -5.30 -4.38
CA TYR A 345 15.56 -4.96 -2.99
C TYR A 345 14.21 -5.50 -2.54
N MET A 346 14.11 -5.77 -1.25
CA MET A 346 12.85 -5.97 -0.54
C MET A 346 12.52 -4.70 0.24
N CYS A 347 11.33 -4.15 0.01
CA CYS A 347 10.83 -2.96 0.69
C CYS A 347 9.94 -3.38 1.85
N LEU A 348 10.35 -3.11 3.07
CA LEU A 348 9.54 -3.35 4.26
C LEU A 348 8.52 -2.21 4.50
N ASP A 349 7.61 -2.42 5.46
CA ASP A 349 6.50 -1.50 5.71
C ASP A 349 6.06 -1.51 7.18
N GLY A 350 6.98 -1.70 8.10
CA GLY A 350 6.66 -1.65 9.53
C GLY A 350 6.35 -0.23 10.01
N THR A 351 5.42 -0.10 10.96
CA THR A 351 5.21 1.20 11.64
C THR A 351 5.78 1.18 13.05
N ILE A 352 6.15 2.35 13.54
CA ILE A 352 6.67 2.55 14.90
C ILE A 352 6.15 3.86 15.49
N PRO A 353 6.07 3.99 16.83
CA PRO A 353 5.90 5.30 17.44
C PRO A 353 7.04 6.23 17.05
N VAL A 354 6.74 7.48 16.66
CA VAL A 354 7.73 8.43 16.10
C VAL A 354 8.90 8.70 17.05
N ASN A 355 8.68 8.64 18.36
CA ASN A 355 9.75 8.80 19.35
C ASN A 355 10.77 7.65 19.37
N GLU A 356 10.43 6.48 18.77
CA GLU A 356 11.32 5.33 18.67
C GLU A 356 12.22 5.37 17.41
N LEU A 357 12.01 6.34 16.49
CA LEU A 357 12.81 6.48 15.26
C LEU A 357 14.33 6.43 15.51
N PRO A 358 14.92 7.19 16.49
CA PRO A 358 16.36 7.14 16.71
C PRO A 358 16.87 5.76 17.09
N TYR A 359 16.12 5.05 17.94
CA TYR A 359 16.47 3.71 18.39
C TYR A 359 16.36 2.68 17.26
N VAL A 360 15.26 2.69 16.53
CA VAL A 360 14.99 1.71 15.46
C VAL A 360 15.97 1.89 14.30
N LEU A 361 16.25 3.14 13.87
CA LEU A 361 17.25 3.41 12.84
C LEU A 361 18.64 2.89 13.21
N LYS A 362 19.06 3.10 14.47
CA LYS A 362 20.31 2.55 14.99
C LYS A 362 20.32 1.01 14.92
N ARG A 363 19.23 0.36 15.38
CA ARG A 363 19.11 -1.11 15.39
C ARG A 363 19.11 -1.70 13.98
N ILE A 364 18.44 -1.08 13.00
CA ILE A 364 18.48 -1.49 11.59
C ILE A 364 19.92 -1.43 11.07
N GLY A 365 20.68 -0.38 11.38
CA GLY A 365 22.09 -0.28 10.99
C GLY A 365 23.01 -1.34 11.67
N GLU A 366 22.69 -1.79 12.87
CA GLU A 366 23.38 -2.89 13.55
C GLU A 366 23.01 -4.24 12.90
N MET A 367 21.72 -4.52 12.67
CA MET A 367 21.23 -5.74 12.01
C MET A 367 21.77 -5.87 10.57
N SER A 368 21.81 -4.81 9.80
CA SER A 368 22.43 -4.78 8.47
C SER A 368 23.86 -5.32 8.50
N LYS A 369 24.67 -4.90 9.48
CA LYS A 369 26.05 -5.39 9.66
C LYS A 369 26.10 -6.84 10.13
N GLU A 370 25.20 -7.25 11.03
CA GLU A 370 25.11 -8.62 11.56
C GLU A 370 24.77 -9.63 10.45
N TYR A 371 23.85 -9.27 9.55
CA TYR A 371 23.42 -10.10 8.42
C TYR A 371 24.33 -9.94 7.17
N GLY A 372 25.14 -8.88 7.11
CA GLY A 372 26.00 -8.60 5.97
C GLY A 372 25.23 -8.19 4.71
N LEU A 373 24.02 -7.66 4.85
CA LEU A 373 23.19 -7.10 3.79
C LEU A 373 23.10 -5.58 3.94
N ASP A 374 23.23 -4.85 2.85
CA ASP A 374 23.05 -3.40 2.86
C ASP A 374 21.56 -3.05 2.99
N VAL A 375 21.26 -2.08 3.84
CA VAL A 375 19.90 -1.52 4.02
C VAL A 375 19.95 -0.03 3.73
N ALA A 376 19.06 0.44 2.86
CA ALA A 376 18.84 1.86 2.59
C ALA A 376 17.47 2.26 3.12
N ASN A 377 17.38 3.47 3.72
CA ASN A 377 16.15 3.93 4.34
C ASN A 377 15.57 5.12 3.58
N VAL A 378 14.31 5.01 3.15
CA VAL A 378 13.53 6.09 2.54
C VAL A 378 12.06 5.91 2.91
N PHE A 379 11.52 6.75 3.81
CA PHE A 379 10.23 6.49 4.43
C PHE A 379 9.50 7.75 4.93
N HIS A 380 8.22 7.58 5.32
CA HIS A 380 7.36 8.61 5.88
C HIS A 380 7.65 8.79 7.38
N ALA A 381 8.61 9.67 7.72
CA ALA A 381 9.07 9.82 9.10
C ALA A 381 8.03 10.48 10.01
N GLY A 382 7.12 11.29 9.45
CA GLY A 382 6.15 12.04 10.22
C GLY A 382 5.09 11.20 10.91
N ASP A 383 4.72 10.05 10.33
CA ASP A 383 3.75 9.11 10.89
C ASP A 383 4.37 7.78 11.35
N GLY A 384 5.70 7.65 11.24
CA GLY A 384 6.43 6.47 11.70
C GLY A 384 6.32 5.25 10.78
N ASN A 385 5.81 5.42 9.55
CA ASN A 385 5.75 4.32 8.57
C ASN A 385 7.09 4.16 7.87
N MET A 386 7.81 3.10 8.21
CA MET A 386 9.17 2.84 7.80
C MET A 386 9.26 1.94 6.56
N HIS A 387 10.07 2.35 5.58
CA HIS A 387 10.37 1.54 4.39
C HIS A 387 11.87 1.26 4.26
N PRO A 388 12.47 0.44 5.12
CA PRO A 388 13.83 -0.06 4.90
C PRO A 388 13.86 -0.89 3.61
N LEU A 389 14.80 -0.60 2.73
CA LEU A 389 15.08 -1.33 1.50
C LEU A 389 16.26 -2.25 1.76
N ILE A 390 16.02 -3.54 1.93
CA ILE A 390 17.08 -4.54 2.08
C ILE A 390 17.56 -4.92 0.69
N LEU A 391 18.83 -4.65 0.38
CA LEU A 391 19.43 -4.96 -0.91
C LEU A 391 19.92 -6.40 -0.96
N PHE A 392 19.60 -7.12 -2.03
CA PHE A 392 20.02 -8.49 -2.25
C PHE A 392 20.24 -8.77 -3.74
N ASP A 393 20.92 -9.85 -4.09
CA ASP A 393 21.09 -10.30 -5.48
C ASP A 393 20.20 -11.53 -5.72
N ALA A 394 19.10 -11.35 -6.47
CA ALA A 394 18.17 -12.43 -6.81
C ALA A 394 18.81 -13.61 -7.59
N ASN A 395 20.01 -13.42 -8.15
CA ASN A 395 20.73 -14.47 -8.86
C ASN A 395 21.67 -15.26 -7.95
N LYS A 396 21.86 -14.83 -6.70
CA LYS A 396 22.73 -15.50 -5.72
C LYS A 396 21.89 -16.38 -4.81
N GLU A 397 22.22 -17.68 -4.79
CA GLU A 397 21.54 -18.67 -3.95
C GLU A 397 21.64 -18.31 -2.47
N GLY A 398 20.50 -18.30 -1.77
CA GLY A 398 20.39 -18.01 -0.35
C GLY A 398 20.28 -16.51 0.01
N ASP A 399 20.48 -15.59 -0.93
CA ASP A 399 20.45 -14.15 -0.65
C ASP A 399 19.01 -13.66 -0.38
N LEU A 400 18.03 -14.19 -1.12
CA LEU A 400 16.62 -13.87 -0.90
C LEU A 400 16.14 -14.37 0.47
N GLU A 401 16.47 -15.59 0.83
CA GLU A 401 16.13 -16.17 2.13
C GLU A 401 16.75 -15.37 3.29
N LEU A 402 18.02 -14.96 3.16
CA LEU A 402 18.68 -14.12 4.15
C LEU A 402 18.03 -12.73 4.25
N CYS A 403 17.61 -12.17 3.11
CA CYS A 403 16.86 -10.92 3.06
C CYS A 403 15.51 -11.03 3.78
N GLU A 404 14.78 -12.13 3.58
CA GLU A 404 13.52 -12.42 4.28
C GLU A 404 13.73 -12.58 5.79
N GLU A 405 14.80 -13.24 6.23
CA GLU A 405 15.13 -13.38 7.65
C GLU A 405 15.40 -12.02 8.29
N LEU A 406 16.24 -11.18 7.68
CA LEU A 406 16.51 -9.83 8.16
C LEU A 406 15.24 -8.98 8.18
N GLY A 407 14.42 -9.05 7.12
CA GLY A 407 13.15 -8.35 7.04
C GLY A 407 12.21 -8.73 8.17
N ALA A 408 12.10 -10.03 8.47
CA ALA A 408 11.29 -10.52 9.58
C ALA A 408 11.77 -9.98 10.95
N GLU A 409 13.09 -9.93 11.19
CA GLU A 409 13.63 -9.39 12.44
C GLU A 409 13.40 -7.87 12.58
N ILE A 410 13.50 -7.11 11.49
CA ILE A 410 13.17 -5.67 11.50
C ILE A 410 11.69 -5.46 11.79
N LEU A 411 10.78 -6.24 11.17
CA LEU A 411 9.35 -6.13 11.42
C LEU A 411 8.95 -6.53 12.84
N LYS A 412 9.60 -7.55 13.41
CA LYS A 412 9.42 -7.91 14.82
C LYS A 412 9.86 -6.78 15.75
N LEU A 413 10.99 -6.14 15.46
CA LEU A 413 11.43 -4.95 16.21
C LEU A 413 10.38 -3.83 16.18
N CYS A 414 9.73 -3.59 15.00
CA CYS A 414 8.66 -2.61 14.91
C CYS A 414 7.50 -2.91 15.87
N VAL A 415 7.09 -4.18 15.97
CA VAL A 415 6.04 -4.62 16.91
C VAL A 415 6.51 -4.47 18.37
N GLU A 416 7.74 -4.87 18.68
CA GLU A 416 8.31 -4.83 20.04
C GLU A 416 8.38 -3.41 20.61
N VAL A 417 8.61 -2.39 19.78
CA VAL A 417 8.61 -0.98 20.21
C VAL A 417 7.20 -0.36 20.27
N GLY A 418 6.15 -1.15 20.02
CA GLY A 418 4.76 -0.72 20.12
C GLY A 418 4.13 -0.25 18.82
N GLY A 419 4.74 -0.60 17.69
CA GLY A 419 4.21 -0.40 16.36
C GLY A 419 3.52 -1.63 15.78
N CYS A 420 3.53 -1.80 14.45
CA CYS A 420 2.91 -2.95 13.78
C CYS A 420 3.66 -3.39 12.52
N LEU A 421 3.31 -4.58 12.01
CA LEU A 421 3.94 -5.23 10.86
C LEU A 421 3.77 -4.47 9.55
N THR A 422 2.71 -3.68 9.40
CA THR A 422 2.37 -3.02 8.15
C THR A 422 1.71 -1.66 8.40
N GLY A 423 2.11 -0.63 7.65
CA GLY A 423 1.51 0.70 7.65
C GLY A 423 0.51 0.87 6.51
N GLU A 424 0.93 0.55 5.27
CA GLU A 424 0.13 0.80 4.07
C GLU A 424 0.20 -0.30 3.00
N HIS A 425 1.23 -1.18 3.01
CA HIS A 425 1.38 -2.23 2.00
C HIS A 425 0.46 -3.43 2.21
N GLY A 426 -0.05 -3.60 3.44
CA GLY A 426 -0.78 -4.79 3.86
C GLY A 426 0.14 -5.93 4.29
N VAL A 427 -0.46 -6.98 4.84
CA VAL A 427 0.20 -8.21 5.30
C VAL A 427 0.56 -9.11 4.11
N GLY A 428 -0.40 -9.30 3.20
CA GLY A 428 -0.24 -10.14 2.00
C GLY A 428 0.26 -11.55 2.30
N ILE A 429 1.21 -12.01 1.50
CA ILE A 429 1.98 -13.24 1.77
C ILE A 429 3.26 -12.95 2.55
N GLU A 430 3.80 -11.74 2.42
CA GLU A 430 5.09 -11.33 2.96
C GLU A 430 5.13 -11.41 4.49
N LYS A 431 4.11 -10.89 5.15
CA LYS A 431 4.04 -10.73 6.62
C LYS A 431 3.10 -11.73 7.28
N ARG A 432 2.42 -12.58 6.50
CA ARG A 432 1.40 -13.52 6.94
C ARG A 432 1.81 -14.37 8.14
N ASP A 433 3.02 -14.92 8.12
CA ASP A 433 3.50 -15.81 9.16
C ASP A 433 3.97 -15.02 10.41
N LEU A 434 4.22 -13.71 10.27
CA LEU A 434 4.53 -12.79 11.37
C LEU A 434 3.28 -12.33 12.13
N MET A 435 2.07 -12.57 11.63
CA MET A 435 0.82 -12.25 12.32
C MET A 435 0.75 -12.88 13.72
N LEU A 436 1.35 -14.07 13.90
CA LEU A 436 1.46 -14.74 15.22
C LEU A 436 2.43 -14.03 16.18
N HIS A 437 3.28 -13.12 15.68
CA HIS A 437 4.15 -12.30 16.53
C HIS A 437 3.43 -11.04 17.03
N GLN A 438 2.53 -10.48 16.21
CA GLN A 438 1.77 -9.27 16.54
C GLN A 438 0.50 -9.55 17.32
N TYR A 439 -0.18 -10.66 17.05
CA TYR A 439 -1.50 -11.00 17.61
C TYR A 439 -1.47 -12.32 18.36
N ASP A 440 -2.11 -12.34 19.53
CA ASP A 440 -2.40 -13.56 20.24
C ASP A 440 -3.43 -14.43 19.46
N PRO A 441 -3.42 -15.76 19.64
CA PRO A 441 -4.37 -16.65 18.94
C PRO A 441 -5.85 -16.24 19.05
N PRO A 442 -6.39 -15.77 20.21
CA PRO A 442 -7.77 -15.29 20.29
C PRO A 442 -8.07 -14.09 19.39
N ASP A 443 -7.11 -13.18 19.18
CA ASP A 443 -7.29 -12.01 18.32
C ASP A 443 -7.38 -12.42 16.85
N LEU A 444 -6.51 -13.36 16.43
CA LEU A 444 -6.55 -13.93 15.08
C LEU A 444 -7.86 -14.70 14.83
N GLU A 445 -8.36 -15.44 15.84
CA GLU A 445 -9.66 -16.13 15.74
C GLU A 445 -10.83 -15.16 15.50
N ILE A 446 -10.83 -13.97 16.11
CA ILE A 446 -11.84 -12.94 15.88
C ILE A 446 -11.73 -12.41 14.44
N GLN A 447 -10.53 -12.11 13.95
CA GLN A 447 -10.31 -11.64 12.59
C GLN A 447 -10.76 -12.70 11.56
N MET A 448 -10.42 -13.96 11.78
CA MET A 448 -10.87 -15.08 10.94
C MET A 448 -12.39 -15.27 11.00
N ALA A 449 -13.03 -15.09 12.16
CA ALA A 449 -14.48 -15.16 12.28
C ALA A 449 -15.20 -14.05 11.49
N VAL A 450 -14.60 -12.86 11.37
CA VAL A 450 -15.11 -11.82 10.47
C VAL A 450 -15.09 -12.33 9.02
N LYS A 451 -13.98 -12.93 8.56
CA LYS A 451 -13.92 -13.51 7.22
C LYS A 451 -14.96 -14.62 7.02
N ASP A 452 -15.20 -15.49 8.01
CA ASP A 452 -16.23 -16.54 7.96
C ASP A 452 -17.63 -15.98 7.63
N VAL A 453 -17.95 -14.77 8.08
CA VAL A 453 -19.23 -14.11 7.79
C VAL A 453 -19.36 -13.69 6.32
N PHE A 454 -18.28 -13.13 5.75
CA PHE A 454 -18.28 -12.61 4.39
C PHE A 454 -17.94 -13.67 3.32
N ASP A 455 -17.09 -14.61 3.66
CA ASP A 455 -16.62 -15.68 2.76
C ASP A 455 -16.55 -17.03 3.51
N PRO A 456 -17.69 -17.67 3.79
CA PRO A 456 -17.74 -18.88 4.58
C PRO A 456 -17.01 -20.08 3.95
N LYS A 457 -16.70 -20.04 2.66
CA LYS A 457 -15.93 -21.06 1.96
C LYS A 457 -14.43 -20.75 1.82
N TRP A 458 -13.99 -19.61 2.30
CA TRP A 458 -12.59 -19.16 2.22
C TRP A 458 -12.02 -19.18 0.79
N LEU A 459 -12.81 -18.74 -0.18
CA LEU A 459 -12.43 -18.70 -1.59
C LEU A 459 -11.84 -17.36 -2.03
N LEU A 460 -12.11 -16.27 -1.29
CA LEU A 460 -11.57 -14.95 -1.61
C LEU A 460 -10.13 -14.81 -1.11
N ASN A 461 -9.27 -14.35 -2.00
CA ASN A 461 -7.86 -14.02 -1.80
C ASN A 461 -7.11 -15.02 -0.90
N PRO A 462 -7.07 -16.33 -1.28
CA PRO A 462 -6.50 -17.39 -0.45
C PRO A 462 -5.00 -17.19 -0.18
N ALA A 463 -4.52 -17.78 0.91
CA ALA A 463 -3.11 -17.80 1.32
C ALA A 463 -2.50 -16.43 1.67
N LYS A 464 -3.31 -15.44 2.00
CA LYS A 464 -2.86 -14.11 2.40
C LYS A 464 -3.43 -13.73 3.77
N VAL A 465 -2.79 -12.79 4.44
CA VAL A 465 -3.16 -12.22 5.74
C VAL A 465 -3.03 -13.23 6.88
N PHE A 466 -3.70 -14.36 6.81
CA PHE A 466 -3.73 -15.36 7.89
C PHE A 466 -2.68 -16.45 7.69
N PRO A 467 -2.01 -16.94 8.76
CA PRO A 467 -1.08 -18.05 8.67
C PRO A 467 -1.66 -19.26 7.95
N LEU A 468 -0.90 -19.91 7.06
CA LEU A 468 -1.42 -20.99 6.21
C LEU A 468 -2.08 -22.12 6.99
N ALA A 469 -1.47 -22.58 8.09
CA ALA A 469 -2.02 -23.67 8.90
C ALA A 469 -3.43 -23.36 9.45
N SER A 470 -3.70 -22.10 9.79
CA SER A 470 -5.00 -21.66 10.29
C SER A 470 -6.03 -21.53 9.17
N SER A 471 -5.63 -20.95 8.04
CA SER A 471 -6.50 -20.75 6.87
C SER A 471 -6.86 -22.06 6.18
N ASP A 472 -5.92 -23.00 6.06
CA ASP A 472 -6.18 -24.31 5.47
C ASP A 472 -7.14 -25.16 6.33
N THR A 473 -7.03 -25.08 7.66
CA THR A 473 -7.97 -25.77 8.57
C THR A 473 -9.41 -25.28 8.38
N ARG A 474 -9.61 -23.96 8.23
CA ARG A 474 -10.93 -23.39 8.01
C ARG A 474 -11.50 -23.72 6.62
N ARG A 475 -10.66 -23.67 5.59
CA ARG A 475 -11.06 -24.05 4.23
C ARG A 475 -11.49 -25.51 4.16
N ILE A 476 -10.76 -26.43 4.78
CA ILE A 476 -11.11 -27.87 4.85
C ILE A 476 -12.42 -28.08 5.63
N ALA A 477 -12.65 -27.31 6.70
CA ALA A 477 -13.87 -27.41 7.48
C ALA A 477 -15.12 -26.89 6.75
N ALA A 478 -14.93 -26.04 5.73
CA ALA A 478 -16.00 -25.47 4.90
C ALA A 478 -16.35 -26.33 3.67
N GLU A 479 -15.48 -27.29 3.27
CA GLU A 479 -15.73 -28.31 2.25
C GLU A 479 -16.58 -29.48 2.80
#